data_34703d95da2d8393f8d7d9843ffb8d9f
#
_entry.id   34703d95da2d8393f8d7d9843ffb8d9f
#
_cell.length_a   1.000
_cell.length_b   1.000
_cell.length_c   1.000
_cell.angle_alpha   90.00
_cell.angle_beta   90.00
_cell.angle_gamma   90.00
#
_symmetry.space_group_name_H-M   'P 1'
#
loop_
_entity.id
_entity.type
_entity.pdbx_description
1 polymer ?
#
loop_
_entity_poly.entity_id
_entity_poly.type
_entity_poly.pdbx_seq_one_letter_code
_entity_poly.pdbx_strand_id
1 'polypeptide(L)'
;MNKIEIIELPKIYDPRGCLTVAEESSHIPFEIKKVEWKHIGIIHSNAPMELEQCSMMLIALAGEITIQIMEEGTLKLTRPNQALILWEACKSSIIDSTEHSLLLTIHQK
;
A
#
# COMPACT_ATOMS: atom_id res chain seq x y z
N MET A 1 14.40 11.35 -10.29
CA MET A 1 13.80 11.24 -8.94
C MET A 1 12.78 10.11 -8.94
N ASN A 2 12.91 9.18 -8.02
CA ASN A 2 11.97 8.08 -7.92
C ASN A 2 10.69 8.57 -7.25
N LYS A 3 9.56 8.36 -7.93
CA LYS A 3 8.26 8.72 -7.39
C LYS A 3 7.65 7.61 -6.56
N ILE A 4 8.26 6.44 -6.59
CA ILE A 4 7.80 5.28 -5.83
C ILE A 4 8.96 4.65 -5.09
N GLU A 5 8.65 4.01 -3.98
CA GLU A 5 9.64 3.31 -3.17
C GLU A 5 8.96 2.14 -2.48
N ILE A 6 9.65 1.02 -2.41
CA ILE A 6 9.17 -0.16 -1.70
C ILE A 6 10.06 -0.39 -0.50
N ILE A 7 9.46 -0.50 0.67
CA ILE A 7 10.20 -0.76 1.89
C ILE A 7 9.63 -2.00 2.59
N GLU A 8 10.47 -2.63 3.40
CA GLU A 8 10.02 -3.69 4.29
C GLU A 8 9.87 -3.11 5.68
N LEU A 9 8.71 -3.36 6.28
CA LEU A 9 8.45 -2.94 7.65
C LEU A 9 8.96 -3.99 8.62
N PRO A 10 9.40 -3.59 9.82
CA PRO A 10 9.85 -4.55 10.82
C PRO A 10 8.75 -5.55 11.18
N LYS A 11 9.12 -6.81 11.27
CA LYS A 11 8.20 -7.89 11.61
C LYS A 11 8.77 -8.61 12.81
N ILE A 12 8.00 -8.61 13.90
CA ILE A 12 8.41 -9.20 15.16
C ILE A 12 7.66 -10.51 15.33
N TYR A 13 8.40 -11.61 15.52
CA TYR A 13 7.82 -12.93 15.69
C TYR A 13 7.67 -13.26 17.16
N ASP A 14 6.56 -13.85 17.51
CA ASP A 14 6.19 -14.25 18.86
C ASP A 14 5.48 -15.60 18.76
N PRO A 15 5.63 -16.50 19.75
CA PRO A 15 4.92 -17.80 19.69
C PRO A 15 3.42 -17.68 19.48
N ARG A 16 2.82 -16.55 19.81
CA ARG A 16 1.38 -16.31 19.64
C ARG A 16 1.03 -15.66 18.31
N GLY A 17 2.02 -15.32 17.49
CA GLY A 17 1.80 -14.67 16.20
C GLY A 17 2.95 -13.79 15.80
N CYS A 18 2.69 -12.85 14.90
CA CYS A 18 3.70 -11.88 14.49
C CYS A 18 3.11 -10.47 14.45
N LEU A 19 3.98 -9.49 14.67
CA LEU A 19 3.63 -8.08 14.68
C LEU A 19 4.42 -7.36 13.60
N THR A 20 3.73 -6.56 12.77
CA THR A 20 4.37 -5.67 11.82
C THR A 20 4.19 -4.24 12.30
N VAL A 21 5.25 -3.45 12.26
CA VAL A 21 5.26 -2.10 12.82
C VAL A 21 5.55 -1.08 11.73
N ALA A 22 4.81 0.04 11.73
CA ALA A 22 5.09 1.19 10.89
C ALA A 22 4.99 2.44 11.75
N GLU A 23 6.11 3.13 11.92
CA GLU A 23 6.18 4.31 12.78
C GLU A 23 6.52 5.55 11.97
N GLU A 24 5.88 6.68 12.31
CA GLU A 24 6.20 7.96 11.73
C GLU A 24 7.66 8.28 12.04
N SER A 25 8.36 8.91 11.10
CA SER A 25 9.79 9.26 11.16
C SER A 25 10.75 8.08 11.01
N SER A 26 10.33 6.86 11.35
CA SER A 26 11.19 5.68 11.19
C SER A 26 10.92 4.94 9.89
N HIS A 27 9.65 4.77 9.55
CA HIS A 27 9.22 4.01 8.37
C HIS A 27 8.36 4.85 7.44
N ILE A 28 7.52 5.70 8.02
CA ILE A 28 6.63 6.57 7.26
C ILE A 28 7.35 7.91 7.10
N PRO A 29 7.71 8.30 5.87
CA PRO A 29 8.59 9.45 5.64
C PRO A 29 7.87 10.79 5.59
N PHE A 30 6.67 10.88 6.12
CA PHE A 30 5.88 12.12 6.10
C PHE A 30 4.96 12.17 7.32
N GLU A 31 4.44 13.38 7.58
CA GLU A 31 3.44 13.56 8.63
C GLU A 31 2.12 12.93 8.18
N ILE A 32 1.47 12.22 9.07
CA ILE A 32 0.24 11.49 8.76
C ILE A 32 -0.97 12.40 8.86
N LYS A 33 -1.75 12.47 7.78
CA LYS A 33 -3.02 13.17 7.76
C LYS A 33 -4.15 12.25 8.20
N LYS A 34 -4.21 11.06 7.60
CA LYS A 34 -5.23 10.08 7.94
C LYS A 34 -4.73 8.68 7.60
N VAL A 35 -5.29 7.71 8.30
CA VAL A 35 -5.07 6.30 8.03
C VAL A 35 -6.43 5.69 7.75
N GLU A 36 -6.56 4.96 6.66
CA GLU A 36 -7.79 4.26 6.36
C GLU A 36 -7.47 2.85 5.87
N TRP A 37 -8.40 1.94 6.08
CA TRP A 37 -8.28 0.59 5.56
C TRP A 37 -9.60 0.21 4.91
N LYS A 38 -9.48 -0.55 3.83
CA LYS A 38 -10.61 -0.85 2.98
C LYS A 38 -10.60 -2.33 2.63
N HIS A 39 -11.74 -2.96 2.83
CA HIS A 39 -11.94 -4.33 2.35
C HIS A 39 -12.20 -4.26 0.86
N ILE A 40 -11.39 -4.98 0.09
CA ILE A 40 -11.47 -4.96 -1.36
C ILE A 40 -11.83 -6.34 -1.86
N GLY A 41 -12.87 -6.43 -2.68
CA GLY A 41 -13.22 -7.67 -3.34
C GLY A 41 -12.33 -7.89 -4.55
N ILE A 42 -12.72 -8.79 -5.41
CA ILE A 42 -11.97 -9.08 -6.63
C ILE A 42 -12.07 -7.91 -7.60
N ILE A 43 -10.92 -7.40 -8.02
CA ILE A 43 -10.82 -6.32 -9.01
C ILE A 43 -10.09 -6.88 -10.24
N HIS A 44 -10.55 -6.52 -11.42
CA HIS A 44 -9.94 -6.90 -12.68
C HIS A 44 -9.46 -5.67 -13.45
N SER A 45 -8.51 -5.87 -14.35
CA SER A 45 -7.90 -4.77 -15.11
C SER A 45 -8.89 -4.03 -16.02
N ASN A 46 -10.01 -4.65 -16.38
CA ASN A 46 -11.03 -3.99 -17.20
C ASN A 46 -11.95 -3.07 -16.37
N ALA A 47 -11.84 -3.12 -15.05
CA ALA A 47 -12.63 -2.26 -14.16
C ALA A 47 -11.76 -1.88 -12.95
N PRO A 48 -10.71 -1.08 -13.15
CA PRO A 48 -9.79 -0.74 -12.08
C PRO A 48 -10.41 0.22 -11.06
N MET A 49 -9.88 0.17 -9.83
CA MET A 49 -10.26 1.09 -8.78
C MET A 49 -9.19 2.18 -8.71
N GLU A 50 -9.55 3.42 -8.97
CA GLU A 50 -8.60 4.52 -8.91
C GLU A 50 -8.32 4.94 -7.47
N LEU A 51 -7.07 5.30 -7.20
CA LEU A 51 -6.62 5.78 -5.90
C LEU A 51 -6.46 7.30 -5.93
N GLU A 52 -6.49 7.92 -4.76
CA GLU A 52 -6.31 9.36 -4.65
C GLU A 52 -4.91 9.75 -5.13
N GLN A 53 -4.79 10.93 -5.76
CA GLN A 53 -3.51 11.47 -6.19
C GLN A 53 -2.90 12.30 -5.06
N CYS A 54 -2.20 11.63 -4.16
CA CYS A 54 -1.50 12.28 -3.05
C CYS A 54 -0.35 11.38 -2.62
N SER A 55 0.57 11.93 -1.85
CA SER A 55 1.63 11.11 -1.27
C SER A 55 1.01 10.19 -0.23
N MET A 56 1.31 8.90 -0.34
CA MET A 56 0.72 7.92 0.57
C MET A 56 1.56 6.66 0.65
N MET A 57 1.34 5.90 1.71
CA MET A 57 1.90 4.57 1.88
C MET A 57 0.78 3.55 1.75
N LEU A 58 1.02 2.50 0.99
CA LEU A 58 0.05 1.46 0.70
C LEU A 58 0.56 0.11 1.21
N ILE A 59 -0.28 -0.59 1.95
CA ILE A 59 0.07 -1.91 2.50
C ILE A 59 -1.12 -2.84 2.28
N ALA A 60 -0.86 -4.03 1.70
CA ALA A 60 -1.86 -5.08 1.61
C ALA A 60 -1.79 -5.90 2.89
N LEU A 61 -2.70 -5.64 3.82
CA LEU A 61 -2.74 -6.34 5.11
C LEU A 61 -3.20 -7.79 4.96
N ALA A 62 -4.00 -8.06 3.93
CA ALA A 62 -4.47 -9.39 3.60
C ALA A 62 -4.67 -9.49 2.10
N GLY A 63 -4.50 -10.68 1.55
CA GLY A 63 -4.66 -10.92 0.13
C GLY A 63 -3.50 -10.37 -0.69
N GLU A 64 -3.72 -10.27 -2.00
CA GLU A 64 -2.73 -9.75 -2.93
C GLU A 64 -3.37 -8.65 -3.75
N ILE A 65 -2.70 -7.51 -3.88
CA ILE A 65 -3.23 -6.35 -4.57
C ILE A 65 -2.18 -5.86 -5.57
N THR A 66 -2.58 -5.77 -6.84
CA THR A 66 -1.70 -5.27 -7.90
C THR A 66 -2.06 -3.82 -8.20
N ILE A 67 -1.07 -2.96 -8.13
CA ILE A 67 -1.24 -1.53 -8.33
C ILE A 67 -0.51 -1.11 -9.60
N GLN A 68 -1.20 -0.40 -10.47
CA GLN A 68 -0.60 0.22 -11.65
C GLN A 68 -0.32 1.67 -11.34
N ILE A 69 0.92 2.09 -11.55
CA ILE A 69 1.35 3.46 -11.33
C ILE A 69 1.69 4.04 -12.70
N MET A 70 1.04 5.14 -13.04
CA MET A 70 1.23 5.78 -14.33
C MET A 70 2.71 6.09 -14.56
N GLU A 71 3.23 5.67 -15.72
CA GLU A 71 4.62 5.86 -16.14
C GLU A 71 5.67 5.05 -15.41
N GLU A 72 5.30 4.37 -14.31
CA GLU A 72 6.26 3.57 -13.54
C GLU A 72 6.05 2.06 -13.70
N GLY A 73 4.86 1.63 -14.11
CA GLY A 73 4.55 0.21 -14.30
C GLY A 73 3.61 -0.35 -13.26
N THR A 74 3.69 -1.66 -13.03
CA THR A 74 2.82 -2.35 -12.09
C THR A 74 3.62 -2.96 -10.97
N LEU A 75 2.97 -3.08 -9.81
CA LEU A 75 3.59 -3.64 -8.61
C LEU A 75 2.56 -4.43 -7.83
N LYS A 76 2.97 -5.58 -7.34
CA LYS A 76 2.07 -6.46 -6.60
C LYS A 76 2.47 -6.49 -5.12
N LEU A 77 1.52 -6.14 -4.26
CA LEU A 77 1.70 -6.23 -2.81
C LEU A 77 1.18 -7.57 -2.35
N THR A 78 2.05 -8.38 -1.77
CA THR A 78 1.72 -9.76 -1.39
C THR A 78 1.92 -10.06 0.09
N ARG A 79 2.53 -9.14 0.85
CA ARG A 79 2.85 -9.38 2.25
C ARG A 79 2.48 -8.16 3.10
N PRO A 80 2.00 -8.37 4.35
CA PRO A 80 1.60 -7.26 5.19
C PRO A 80 2.76 -6.40 5.71
N ASN A 81 4.00 -6.86 5.58
CA ASN A 81 5.16 -6.05 5.96
C ASN A 81 5.86 -5.40 4.77
N GLN A 82 5.24 -5.46 3.59
CA GLN A 82 5.73 -4.80 2.39
C GLN A 82 4.92 -3.53 2.17
N ALA A 83 5.58 -2.38 2.14
CA ALA A 83 4.91 -1.10 1.96
C ALA A 83 5.36 -0.44 0.66
N LEU A 84 4.40 0.11 -0.06
CA LEU A 84 4.64 0.91 -1.24
C LEU A 84 4.45 2.37 -0.89
N ILE A 85 5.46 3.19 -1.11
CA ILE A 85 5.37 4.63 -0.87
C ILE A 85 5.24 5.32 -2.22
N LEU A 86 4.17 6.08 -2.38
CA LEU A 86 3.98 6.94 -3.54
C LEU A 86 4.30 8.36 -3.13
N TRP A 87 5.32 8.92 -3.74
CA TRP A 87 5.72 10.32 -3.51
C TRP A 87 4.96 11.21 -4.47
N GLU A 88 4.50 12.33 -3.99
CA GLU A 88 3.73 13.29 -4.77
C GLU A 88 2.46 12.69 -5.37
N ALA A 89 1.82 13.42 -6.23
CA ALA A 89 0.52 13.08 -6.79
C ALA A 89 0.67 12.14 -8.01
N CYS A 90 1.17 10.94 -7.79
CA CYS A 90 1.24 9.95 -8.85
C CYS A 90 -0.16 9.39 -9.09
N LYS A 91 -0.53 9.27 -10.35
CA LYS A 91 -1.80 8.64 -10.70
C LYS A 91 -1.64 7.13 -10.60
N SER A 92 -2.46 6.50 -9.80
CA SER A 92 -2.38 5.05 -9.58
C SER A 92 -3.76 4.43 -9.48
N SER A 93 -3.83 3.13 -9.73
CA SER A 93 -5.08 2.39 -9.64
C SER A 93 -4.81 0.95 -9.26
N ILE A 94 -5.80 0.32 -8.63
CA ILE A 94 -5.76 -1.11 -8.35
C ILE A 94 -6.34 -1.80 -9.57
N ILE A 95 -5.53 -2.64 -10.21
CA ILE A 95 -5.95 -3.33 -11.45
C ILE A 95 -6.25 -4.81 -11.22
N ASP A 96 -5.84 -5.35 -10.09
CA ASP A 96 -6.10 -6.74 -9.75
C ASP A 96 -6.03 -6.91 -8.25
N SER A 97 -6.91 -7.75 -7.71
CA SER A 97 -6.90 -8.08 -6.29
C SER A 97 -7.56 -9.43 -6.06
N THR A 98 -7.10 -10.12 -5.03
CA THR A 98 -7.70 -11.39 -4.63
C THR A 98 -8.91 -11.16 -3.74
N GLU A 99 -9.74 -12.18 -3.61
CA GLU A 99 -10.90 -12.12 -2.73
C GLU A 99 -10.45 -11.89 -1.28
N HIS A 100 -11.21 -11.08 -0.55
CA HIS A 100 -10.92 -10.74 0.85
C HIS A 100 -9.62 -9.97 1.06
N SER A 101 -9.21 -9.19 0.08
CA SER A 101 -8.04 -8.33 0.24
C SER A 101 -8.37 -7.16 1.17
N LEU A 102 -7.36 -6.73 1.92
CA LEU A 102 -7.49 -5.59 2.84
C LEU A 102 -6.35 -4.63 2.57
N LEU A 103 -6.68 -3.43 2.16
CA LEU A 103 -5.71 -2.39 1.85
C LEU A 103 -5.69 -1.32 2.94
N LEU A 104 -4.51 -1.09 3.49
CA LEU A 104 -4.26 0.02 4.42
C LEU A 104 -3.58 1.14 3.65
N THR A 105 -4.10 2.35 3.77
CA THR A 105 -3.47 3.53 3.18
C THR A 105 -3.21 4.56 4.25
N ILE A 106 -2.00 5.14 4.22
CA ILE A 106 -1.58 6.19 5.14
C ILE A 106 -1.30 7.41 4.29
N HIS A 107 -2.06 8.47 4.49
CA HIS A 107 -2.00 9.67 3.65
C HIS A 107 -1.15 10.75 4.29
N GLN A 108 -0.36 11.44 3.47
CA GLN A 108 0.44 12.57 3.91
C GLN A 108 -0.45 13.77 4.25
N LYS A 109 -0.05 14.43 5.31
CA LYS A 109 -0.71 15.67 5.73
C LYS A 109 -0.47 16.81 4.74
#